data_eed819d5e5f178440d534337543a10ef
#
_entry.id   eed819d5e5f178440d534337543a10ef
#
_cell.length_a   1.000
_cell.length_b   1.000
_cell.length_c   1.000
_cell.angle_alpha   90.00
_cell.angle_beta   90.00
_cell.angle_gamma   90.00
#
_symmetry.space_group_name_H-M   'P 1'
#
loop_
_entity.id
_entity.type
_entity.pdbx_description
1 polymer ?
#
loop_
_entity_poly.entity_id
_entity_poly.type
_entity_poly.pdbx_seq_one_letter_code
_entity_poly.pdbx_strand_id
1 'polypeptide(L)'
;GAVLGICGGLQMLGEALIDTHGVDGNAPGLGLLPLVTQFDPDKTVQRTQAGFGDLAGAWSALSGVAVQGYEIHHGQTAQHPAMAAGGDVAREVLPGGLGWQNAAGNVLGVYLHGLFEDPRVLHALFGATAPTLDTVFNGLADFIKTHFEPGVLDQLIAP
;
A
#
# COMPACT_ATOMS: atom_id res chain seq x y z
N GLY A 1 -8.98 -14.03 -10.94
CA GLY A 1 -8.82 -13.54 -9.55
C GLY A 1 -8.27 -12.14 -9.52
N ALA A 2 -8.31 -11.49 -8.37
CA ALA A 2 -7.73 -10.17 -8.13
C ALA A 2 -6.37 -10.30 -7.42
N VAL A 3 -5.43 -9.41 -7.75
CA VAL A 3 -4.09 -9.37 -7.15
C VAL A 3 -3.82 -7.97 -6.61
N LEU A 4 -3.35 -7.90 -5.37
CA LEU A 4 -2.91 -6.65 -4.74
C LEU A 4 -1.45 -6.77 -4.32
N GLY A 5 -0.64 -5.79 -4.72
CA GLY A 5 0.73 -5.61 -4.24
C GLY A 5 0.86 -4.33 -3.42
N ILE A 6 1.42 -4.42 -2.21
CA ILE A 6 1.66 -3.25 -1.34
C ILE A 6 3.15 -3.06 -1.16
N CYS A 7 3.65 -1.84 -1.34
CA CYS A 7 5.04 -1.45 -1.21
C CYS A 7 5.98 -2.31 -2.07
N GLY A 8 6.84 -3.13 -1.49
CA GLY A 8 7.64 -4.12 -2.22
C GLY A 8 6.81 -5.05 -3.10
N GLY A 9 5.54 -5.32 -2.71
CA GLY A 9 4.59 -6.05 -3.53
C GLY A 9 4.27 -5.34 -4.85
N LEU A 10 4.05 -4.02 -4.85
CA LEU A 10 3.91 -3.25 -6.10
C LEU A 10 5.17 -3.39 -6.97
N GLN A 11 6.35 -3.24 -6.38
CA GLN A 11 7.62 -3.35 -7.09
C GLN A 11 7.78 -4.73 -7.75
N MET A 12 7.44 -5.79 -7.03
CA MET A 12 7.48 -7.17 -7.54
C MET A 12 6.46 -7.44 -8.66
N LEU A 13 5.33 -6.73 -8.69
CA LEU A 13 4.33 -6.88 -9.77
C LEU A 13 4.81 -6.37 -11.12
N GLY A 14 5.84 -5.50 -11.15
CA GLY A 14 6.45 -4.95 -12.37
C GLY A 14 7.22 -5.97 -13.21
N GLU A 15 7.88 -5.48 -14.24
CA GLU A 15 8.74 -6.26 -15.16
C GLU A 15 10.13 -6.46 -14.56
N ALA A 16 10.69 -5.44 -13.93
CA ALA A 16 12.05 -5.47 -13.42
C ALA A 16 12.27 -4.55 -12.23
N LEU A 17 13.17 -4.96 -11.37
CA LEU A 17 13.77 -4.20 -10.29
C LEU A 17 15.22 -3.87 -10.69
N ILE A 18 15.53 -2.59 -10.79
CA ILE A 18 16.84 -2.09 -11.22
C ILE A 18 17.51 -1.40 -10.06
N ASP A 19 18.65 -1.90 -9.68
CA ASP A 19 19.46 -1.37 -8.58
C ASP A 19 20.86 -1.01 -9.09
N THR A 20 21.08 0.29 -9.28
CA THR A 20 22.38 0.84 -9.68
C THR A 20 23.22 1.26 -8.48
N HIS A 21 22.69 1.19 -7.28
CA HIS A 21 23.29 1.70 -6.06
C HIS A 21 23.60 0.61 -5.01
N GLY A 22 23.20 -0.64 -5.26
CA GLY A 22 23.44 -1.76 -4.33
C GLY A 22 22.55 -1.70 -3.07
N VAL A 23 21.31 -1.25 -3.23
CA VAL A 23 20.32 -1.17 -2.13
C VAL A 23 19.77 -2.55 -1.79
N ASP A 24 19.15 -3.23 -2.81
CA ASP A 24 18.47 -4.53 -2.64
C ASP A 24 18.81 -5.52 -3.78
N GLY A 25 19.56 -5.08 -4.81
CA GLY A 25 19.95 -5.87 -5.96
C GLY A 25 18.95 -5.83 -7.12
N ASN A 26 19.43 -6.30 -8.28
CA ASN A 26 18.62 -6.40 -9.49
C ASN A 26 17.83 -7.71 -9.51
N ALA A 27 16.57 -7.67 -9.92
CA ALA A 27 15.74 -8.86 -10.07
C ALA A 27 14.69 -8.70 -11.18
N PRO A 28 14.26 -9.81 -11.83
CA PRO A 28 13.04 -9.77 -12.64
C PRO A 28 11.83 -9.61 -11.72
N GLY A 29 10.81 -8.92 -12.20
CA GLY A 29 9.50 -8.88 -11.57
C GLY A 29 8.60 -10.04 -12.02
N LEU A 30 7.33 -9.95 -11.67
CA LEU A 30 6.31 -10.95 -12.02
C LEU A 30 5.64 -10.66 -13.38
N GLY A 31 5.89 -9.50 -14.00
CA GLY A 31 5.32 -9.10 -15.28
C GLY A 31 3.79 -8.97 -15.28
N LEU A 32 3.19 -8.61 -14.14
CA LEU A 32 1.74 -8.41 -14.03
C LEU A 32 1.33 -6.95 -14.23
N LEU A 33 2.28 -6.04 -14.11
CA LEU A 33 2.17 -4.62 -14.43
C LEU A 33 3.33 -4.23 -15.35
N PRO A 34 3.11 -3.46 -16.42
CA PRO A 34 4.15 -3.02 -17.35
C PRO A 34 4.98 -1.87 -16.76
N LEU A 35 5.53 -2.10 -15.59
CA LEU A 35 6.26 -1.13 -14.77
C LEU A 35 7.68 -1.58 -14.51
N VAL A 36 8.57 -0.62 -14.28
CA VAL A 36 9.93 -0.84 -13.79
C VAL A 36 10.12 -0.05 -12.52
N THR A 37 10.73 -0.66 -11.53
CA THR A 37 11.19 0.01 -10.31
C THR A 37 12.69 0.21 -10.39
N GLN A 38 13.15 1.44 -10.23
CA GLN A 38 14.55 1.77 -10.04
C GLN A 38 14.78 2.16 -8.58
N PHE A 39 15.68 1.46 -7.90
CA PHE A 39 16.02 1.76 -6.52
C PHE A 39 16.87 3.02 -6.41
N ASP A 40 16.50 3.90 -5.48
CA ASP A 40 17.26 5.07 -5.08
C ASP A 40 18.02 4.79 -3.78
N PRO A 41 19.18 5.40 -3.57
CA PRO A 41 19.91 5.27 -2.31
C PRO A 41 19.14 5.86 -1.13
N ASP A 42 18.35 6.91 -1.39
CA ASP A 42 17.56 7.56 -0.36
C ASP A 42 16.22 6.87 -0.16
N LYS A 43 15.84 6.70 1.11
CA LYS A 43 14.57 6.10 1.50
C LYS A 43 13.50 7.17 1.66
N THR A 44 12.37 7.00 0.99
CA THR A 44 11.17 7.80 1.26
C THR A 44 10.51 7.30 2.54
N VAL A 45 10.29 8.22 3.50
CA VAL A 45 9.55 7.94 4.75
C VAL A 45 8.66 9.13 5.05
N GLN A 46 7.37 9.02 4.76
CA GLN A 46 6.43 10.12 4.99
C GLN A 46 5.00 9.63 5.16
N ARG A 47 4.18 10.47 5.83
CA ARG A 47 2.72 10.32 5.79
C ARG A 47 2.20 10.94 4.52
N THR A 48 1.30 10.23 3.85
CA THR A 48 0.71 10.67 2.60
C THR A 48 -0.79 10.52 2.63
N GLN A 49 -1.47 11.52 2.06
CA GLN A 49 -2.90 11.49 1.77
C GLN A 49 -3.09 11.60 0.27
N ALA A 50 -3.91 10.74 -0.29
CA ALA A 50 -4.21 10.73 -1.71
C ALA A 50 -5.67 10.32 -1.94
N GLY A 51 -6.16 10.51 -3.16
CA GLY A 51 -7.45 10.00 -3.59
C GLY A 51 -7.26 9.04 -4.75
N PHE A 52 -7.92 7.91 -4.70
CA PHE A 52 -7.97 7.04 -5.86
C PHE A 52 -8.68 7.73 -7.02
N GLY A 53 -8.08 7.67 -8.19
CA GLY A 53 -8.75 7.98 -9.46
C GLY A 53 -9.76 6.90 -9.83
N ASP A 54 -10.11 6.83 -11.13
CA ASP A 54 -11.00 5.79 -11.63
C ASP A 54 -10.26 4.45 -11.71
N LEU A 55 -10.79 3.44 -11.03
CA LEU A 55 -10.36 2.06 -11.14
C LEU A 55 -11.39 1.23 -11.90
N ALA A 56 -10.90 0.15 -12.50
CA ALA A 56 -11.74 -0.81 -13.23
C ALA A 56 -11.77 -2.19 -12.55
N GLY A 57 -12.69 -3.03 -13.02
CA GLY A 57 -12.76 -4.44 -12.67
C GLY A 57 -12.90 -4.70 -11.17
N ALA A 58 -12.08 -5.60 -10.63
CA ALA A 58 -12.17 -6.04 -9.24
C ALA A 58 -11.93 -4.93 -8.20
N TRP A 59 -11.28 -3.84 -8.58
CA TRP A 59 -10.91 -2.75 -7.68
C TRP A 59 -11.77 -1.49 -7.85
N SER A 60 -12.79 -1.54 -8.72
CA SER A 60 -13.64 -0.39 -9.05
C SER A 60 -14.31 0.26 -7.84
N ALA A 61 -14.58 -0.49 -6.78
CA ALA A 61 -15.14 0.02 -5.53
C ALA A 61 -14.24 1.05 -4.82
N LEU A 62 -12.95 1.09 -5.13
CA LEU A 62 -12.02 2.08 -4.59
C LEU A 62 -12.03 3.41 -5.36
N SER A 63 -12.72 3.51 -6.50
CA SER A 63 -12.76 4.75 -7.29
C SER A 63 -13.26 5.92 -6.46
N GLY A 64 -12.50 7.03 -6.45
CA GLY A 64 -12.80 8.23 -5.69
C GLY A 64 -12.62 8.14 -4.18
N VAL A 65 -12.20 6.99 -3.65
CA VAL A 65 -11.97 6.83 -2.21
C VAL A 65 -10.71 7.58 -1.80
N ALA A 66 -10.85 8.50 -0.84
CA ALA A 66 -9.70 9.16 -0.22
C ALA A 66 -9.04 8.20 0.77
N VAL A 67 -7.71 8.13 0.71
CA VAL A 67 -6.89 7.24 1.54
C VAL A 67 -5.79 8.02 2.22
N GLN A 68 -5.36 7.52 3.36
CA GLN A 68 -4.18 7.99 4.05
C GLN A 68 -3.32 6.79 4.45
N GLY A 69 -2.01 7.00 4.50
CA GLY A 69 -1.09 5.93 4.84
C GLY A 69 0.33 6.44 4.97
N TYR A 70 1.26 5.51 4.90
CA TYR A 70 2.68 5.79 4.98
C TYR A 70 3.37 5.29 3.72
N GLU A 71 4.25 6.11 3.19
CA GLU A 71 5.24 5.71 2.20
C GLU A 71 6.53 5.35 2.92
N ILE A 72 6.99 4.13 2.74
CA ILE A 72 8.23 3.64 3.34
C ILE A 72 8.90 2.74 2.31
N HIS A 73 9.61 3.33 1.35
CA HIS A 73 10.23 2.56 0.26
C HIS A 73 11.50 3.22 -0.26
N HIS A 74 12.37 2.41 -0.88
CA HIS A 74 13.42 2.87 -1.77
C HIS A 74 12.92 2.81 -3.21
N GLY A 75 13.38 3.76 -4.03
CA GLY A 75 13.15 3.75 -5.46
C GLY A 75 11.81 4.28 -5.93
N GLN A 76 11.76 4.41 -7.24
CA GLN A 76 10.66 4.96 -8.00
C GLN A 76 10.13 3.92 -8.99
N THR A 77 8.82 3.77 -9.06
CA THR A 77 8.15 2.88 -10.01
C THR A 77 7.49 3.71 -11.12
N ALA A 78 7.80 3.36 -12.33
CA ALA A 78 7.29 4.05 -13.51
C ALA A 78 6.92 3.08 -14.63
N GLN A 79 6.14 3.57 -15.60
CA GLN A 79 5.77 2.83 -16.81
C GLN A 79 7.04 2.39 -17.57
N HIS A 80 7.10 1.11 -17.93
CA HIS A 80 8.18 0.59 -18.77
C HIS A 80 8.09 1.16 -20.20
N PRO A 81 9.10 1.91 -20.70
CA PRO A 81 8.97 2.62 -21.96
C PRO A 81 8.70 1.71 -23.17
N ALA A 82 9.36 0.56 -23.25
CA ALA A 82 9.17 -0.37 -24.35
C ALA A 82 7.78 -1.05 -24.32
N MET A 83 7.25 -1.34 -23.13
CA MET A 83 5.88 -1.87 -22.97
C MET A 83 4.86 -0.84 -23.42
N ALA A 84 5.02 0.43 -23.01
CA ALA A 84 4.16 1.53 -23.44
C ALA A 84 4.20 1.73 -24.96
N ALA A 85 5.36 1.63 -25.60
CA ALA A 85 5.51 1.69 -27.05
C ALA A 85 4.78 0.53 -27.75
N GLY A 86 4.68 -0.64 -27.10
CA GLY A 86 3.90 -1.80 -27.53
C GLY A 86 2.40 -1.72 -27.23
N GLY A 87 1.94 -0.65 -26.57
CA GLY A 87 0.54 -0.45 -26.21
C GLY A 87 0.14 -1.06 -24.86
N ASP A 88 1.07 -1.67 -24.13
CA ASP A 88 0.83 -2.15 -22.78
C ASP A 88 1.12 -1.05 -21.76
N VAL A 89 0.07 -0.48 -21.23
CA VAL A 89 0.12 0.70 -20.35
C VAL A 89 -0.62 0.42 -19.05
N ALA A 90 0.07 0.62 -17.92
CA ALA A 90 -0.59 0.67 -16.63
C ALA A 90 -1.29 2.02 -16.43
N ARG A 91 -2.43 1.99 -15.76
CA ARG A 91 -3.13 3.21 -15.34
C ARG A 91 -2.60 3.64 -13.99
N GLU A 92 -2.14 4.87 -13.88
CA GLU A 92 -1.89 5.49 -12.58
C GLU A 92 -3.24 5.76 -11.89
N VAL A 93 -3.45 5.18 -10.73
CA VAL A 93 -4.71 5.28 -9.96
C VAL A 93 -4.55 5.99 -8.63
N LEU A 94 -3.32 6.19 -8.17
CA LEU A 94 -2.95 7.14 -7.12
C LEU A 94 -1.83 8.03 -7.66
N PRO A 95 -1.93 9.35 -7.49
CA PRO A 95 -1.00 10.29 -8.08
C PRO A 95 0.42 10.15 -7.53
N GLY A 96 1.42 10.60 -8.30
CA GLY A 96 2.82 10.57 -7.90
C GLY A 96 3.46 9.19 -7.92
N GLY A 97 2.94 8.27 -8.73
CA GLY A 97 3.45 6.91 -8.83
C GLY A 97 3.05 6.01 -7.64
N LEU A 98 2.15 6.50 -6.77
CA LEU A 98 1.76 5.80 -5.55
C LEU A 98 0.87 4.58 -5.79
N GLY A 99 0.22 4.50 -6.93
CA GLY A 99 -0.63 3.35 -7.24
C GLY A 99 -0.91 3.18 -8.72
N TRP A 100 -0.90 1.92 -9.15
CA TRP A 100 -1.01 1.51 -10.53
C TRP A 100 -1.96 0.33 -10.69
N GLN A 101 -2.70 0.32 -11.78
CA GLN A 101 -3.60 -0.77 -12.16
C GLN A 101 -3.30 -1.23 -13.59
N ASN A 102 -3.39 -2.54 -13.86
CA ASN A 102 -3.31 -3.06 -15.21
C ASN A 102 -4.57 -2.76 -16.04
N ALA A 103 -4.47 -2.89 -17.35
CA ALA A 103 -5.58 -2.64 -18.27
C ALA A 103 -6.81 -3.54 -18.02
N ALA A 104 -6.60 -4.78 -17.57
CA ALA A 104 -7.67 -5.72 -17.24
C ALA A 104 -8.41 -5.39 -15.92
N GLY A 105 -7.87 -4.49 -15.10
CA GLY A 105 -8.50 -4.06 -13.85
C GLY A 105 -8.49 -5.09 -12.73
N ASN A 106 -7.66 -6.11 -12.83
CA ASN A 106 -7.59 -7.16 -11.81
C ASN A 106 -6.29 -7.15 -11.00
N VAL A 107 -5.26 -6.41 -11.42
CA VAL A 107 -4.01 -6.23 -10.69
C VAL A 107 -3.90 -4.78 -10.23
N LEU A 108 -3.73 -4.58 -8.93
CA LEU A 108 -3.53 -3.28 -8.29
C LEU A 108 -2.24 -3.31 -7.48
N GLY A 109 -1.38 -2.34 -7.70
CA GLY A 109 -0.19 -2.12 -6.88
C GLY A 109 -0.23 -0.75 -6.24
N VAL A 110 0.11 -0.64 -4.96
CA VAL A 110 0.17 0.63 -4.22
C VAL A 110 1.39 0.71 -3.33
N TYR A 111 1.94 1.91 -3.14
CA TYR A 111 3.02 2.13 -2.18
C TYR A 111 2.54 2.36 -0.75
N LEU A 112 1.29 2.80 -0.56
CA LEU A 112 0.78 3.19 0.74
C LEU A 112 0.62 1.99 1.68
N HIS A 113 1.37 1.99 2.76
CA HIS A 113 1.12 1.15 3.94
C HIS A 113 -0.10 1.67 4.70
N GLY A 114 -0.79 0.79 5.42
CA GLY A 114 -1.97 1.15 6.20
C GLY A 114 -3.26 1.21 5.40
N LEU A 115 -3.26 0.75 4.13
CA LEU A 115 -4.46 0.77 3.27
C LEU A 115 -5.68 0.12 3.94
N PHE A 116 -5.48 -1.01 4.62
CA PHE A 116 -6.54 -1.74 5.33
C PHE A 116 -6.79 -1.26 6.77
N GLU A 117 -6.10 -0.22 7.19
CA GLU A 117 -6.40 0.48 8.44
C GLU A 117 -7.42 1.62 8.22
N ASP A 118 -7.63 2.02 6.96
CA ASP A 118 -8.59 3.06 6.59
C ASP A 118 -10.01 2.47 6.51
N PRO A 119 -10.95 2.93 7.37
CA PRO A 119 -12.32 2.41 7.36
C PRO A 119 -13.04 2.63 6.03
N ARG A 120 -12.67 3.67 5.27
CA ARG A 120 -13.27 3.97 3.96
C ARG A 120 -12.90 2.91 2.94
N VAL A 121 -11.66 2.45 2.96
CA VAL A 121 -11.16 1.35 2.10
C VAL A 121 -11.84 0.04 2.47
N LEU A 122 -11.91 -0.28 3.76
CA LEU A 122 -12.58 -1.49 4.23
C LEU A 122 -14.06 -1.50 3.87
N HIS A 123 -14.74 -0.35 4.03
CA HIS A 123 -16.14 -0.22 3.65
C HIS A 123 -16.33 -0.38 2.13
N ALA A 124 -15.49 0.26 1.32
CA ALA A 124 -15.56 0.19 -0.14
C ALA A 124 -15.35 -1.24 -0.65
N LEU A 125 -14.38 -1.96 -0.11
CA LEU A 125 -14.03 -3.30 -0.59
C LEU A 125 -14.94 -4.40 -0.05
N PHE A 126 -15.37 -4.29 1.20
CA PHE A 126 -16.02 -5.40 1.92
C PHE A 126 -17.43 -5.06 2.42
N GLY A 127 -17.89 -3.82 2.25
CA GLY A 127 -19.20 -3.37 2.72
C GLY A 127 -19.34 -3.38 4.26
N ALA A 128 -18.24 -3.61 4.98
CA ALA A 128 -18.25 -3.79 6.42
C ALA A 128 -17.60 -2.58 7.12
N THR A 129 -18.16 -2.22 8.27
CA THR A 129 -17.47 -1.37 9.25
C THR A 129 -16.62 -2.27 10.12
N ALA A 130 -15.35 -2.44 9.77
CA ALA A 130 -14.40 -3.09 10.67
C ALA A 130 -13.91 -2.06 11.71
N PRO A 131 -13.70 -2.47 12.97
CA PRO A 131 -13.07 -1.60 13.96
C PRO A 131 -11.67 -1.23 13.48
N THR A 132 -11.30 0.04 13.63
CA THR A 132 -9.93 0.50 13.37
C THR A 132 -8.96 -0.09 14.39
N LEU A 133 -7.65 -0.12 14.06
CA LEU A 133 -6.62 -0.50 15.03
C LEU A 133 -6.71 0.34 16.31
N ASP A 134 -6.95 1.64 16.20
CA ASP A 134 -7.14 2.52 17.36
C ASP A 134 -8.31 2.07 18.23
N THR A 135 -9.43 1.69 17.62
CA THR A 135 -10.59 1.17 18.35
C THR A 135 -10.24 -0.14 19.07
N VAL A 136 -9.50 -1.04 18.41
CA VAL A 136 -9.08 -2.31 19.01
C VAL A 136 -8.09 -2.08 20.16
N PHE A 137 -7.10 -1.22 19.99
CA PHE A 137 -6.14 -0.90 21.04
C PHE A 137 -6.77 -0.18 22.22
N ASN A 138 -7.69 0.76 21.98
CA ASN A 138 -8.46 1.40 23.04
C ASN A 138 -9.31 0.37 23.81
N GLY A 139 -9.97 -0.53 23.10
CA GLY A 139 -10.72 -1.63 23.72
C GLY A 139 -9.83 -2.57 24.57
N LEU A 140 -8.61 -2.85 24.11
CA LEU A 140 -7.63 -3.63 24.87
C LEU A 140 -7.18 -2.86 26.12
N ALA A 141 -6.91 -1.57 26.00
CA ALA A 141 -6.54 -0.73 27.14
C ALA A 141 -7.68 -0.67 28.19
N ASP A 142 -8.90 -0.53 27.75
CA ASP A 142 -10.08 -0.55 28.63
C ASP A 142 -10.27 -1.92 29.28
N PHE A 143 -10.04 -3.01 28.55
CA PHE A 143 -10.07 -4.37 29.10
C PHE A 143 -9.03 -4.53 30.21
N ILE A 144 -7.79 -4.12 29.98
CA ILE A 144 -6.72 -4.17 31.00
C ILE A 144 -7.10 -3.35 32.20
N LYS A 145 -7.56 -2.10 32.00
CA LYS A 145 -7.98 -1.21 33.10
C LYS A 145 -9.11 -1.78 33.95
N THR A 146 -9.99 -2.54 33.32
CA THR A 146 -11.18 -3.12 34.00
C THR A 146 -10.84 -4.40 34.77
N HIS A 147 -9.88 -5.20 34.29
CA HIS A 147 -9.64 -6.55 34.80
C HIS A 147 -8.35 -6.67 35.64
N PHE A 148 -7.49 -5.67 35.61
CA PHE A 148 -6.34 -5.62 36.50
C PHE A 148 -6.68 -4.87 37.78
N GLU A 149 -6.11 -5.32 38.90
CA GLU A 149 -6.27 -4.58 40.17
C GLU A 149 -5.64 -3.19 40.06
N PRO A 150 -6.29 -2.16 40.64
CA PRO A 150 -5.74 -0.80 40.64
C PRO A 150 -4.31 -0.75 41.17
N GLY A 151 -3.42 -0.10 40.43
CA GLY A 151 -2.01 0.08 40.82
C GLY A 151 -1.05 -1.06 40.45
N VAL A 152 -1.54 -2.22 39.98
CA VAL A 152 -0.64 -3.32 39.58
C VAL A 152 0.18 -2.93 38.36
N LEU A 153 -0.42 -2.28 37.37
CA LEU A 153 0.32 -1.82 36.19
C LEU A 153 1.36 -0.75 36.55
N ASP A 154 0.99 0.19 37.43
CA ASP A 154 1.90 1.25 37.88
C ASP A 154 3.11 0.64 38.60
N GLN A 155 2.90 -0.43 39.37
CA GLN A 155 4.01 -1.14 40.05
C GLN A 155 4.92 -1.89 39.08
N LEU A 156 4.36 -2.43 37.98
CA LEU A 156 5.12 -3.17 36.95
C LEU A 156 5.98 -2.26 36.07
N ILE A 157 5.59 -1.01 35.88
CA ILE A 157 6.29 -0.03 35.04
C ILE A 157 7.06 1.01 35.85
N ALA A 158 6.96 0.97 37.18
CA ALA A 158 7.77 1.82 38.04
C ALA A 158 9.25 1.47 37.90
N PRO A 159 10.15 2.48 37.73
CA PRO A 159 11.58 2.23 37.56
C PRO A 159 12.25 1.62 38.81
#